data_7009e05ee6749b4d04b4ae8ceceb7018
#
_entry.id   7009e05ee6749b4d04b4ae8ceceb7018
#
_cell.length_a   1.000
_cell.length_b   1.000
_cell.length_c   1.000
_cell.angle_alpha   90.00
_cell.angle_beta   90.00
_cell.angle_gamma   90.00
#
_symmetry.space_group_name_H-M   'P 1'
#
loop_
_entity.id
_entity.type
_entity.pdbx_description
1 polymer ?
#
loop_
_entity_poly.entity_id
_entity_poly.type
_entity_poly.pdbx_seq_one_letter_code
_entity_poly.pdbx_strand_id
1 'polypeptide(L)'
;MNAPGLLKCGGAVVALVFVSACGSALRQGDMPVAPSAATFNATYVGRTLFVNGRPVTAARLNPLPRYAELVPDKSKSKNYEYIINYYGSYASIFDYPKSVQQIGKINGAGGQGCTNVLYGYGKRIVWNPGRTNDLIDEYKVPNKLIKSLSLNYTYTSSCAMNTSGDLAVGVLLGNSSGNGGQVVIFKNAAGTGTVYNTPLAKEYFDGYDPSGNLFADGFDSSGYNFVLVELPKGSSKFVTIRTSNSPEFPGSVQWDGTYLTVFDQYTSETYQYTVSGTTATLKNTVQFTGVGDCAQTWIVKGLLYCGDADNGDGEVFKYPAGGTATATFTGNFDFPLGVTAAQK
;
A
#
# COMPACT_ATOMS: atom_id res chain seq x y z
N MET A 1 25.66 -20.53 42.41
CA MET A 1 24.83 -19.50 41.77
C MET A 1 24.60 -19.95 40.35
N ASN A 2 23.42 -20.51 40.12
CA ASN A 2 23.04 -21.11 38.83
C ASN A 2 22.45 -20.07 37.90
N ALA A 3 23.00 -19.93 36.72
CA ALA A 3 22.43 -19.14 35.62
C ALA A 3 21.31 -19.98 34.94
N PRO A 4 20.16 -19.40 34.65
CA PRO A 4 19.13 -20.12 33.91
C PRO A 4 19.41 -20.07 32.39
N GLY A 5 19.18 -21.21 31.78
CA GLY A 5 19.48 -21.49 30.38
C GLY A 5 18.68 -20.61 29.41
N LEU A 6 19.38 -20.23 28.33
CA LEU A 6 18.78 -19.64 27.12
C LEU A 6 17.93 -20.70 26.41
N LEU A 7 16.62 -20.46 26.40
CA LEU A 7 15.71 -21.17 25.48
C LEU A 7 15.93 -20.62 24.07
N LYS A 8 16.44 -21.46 23.20
CA LYS A 8 16.47 -21.20 21.74
C LYS A 8 15.04 -21.24 21.22
N CYS A 9 14.42 -20.10 21.04
CA CYS A 9 13.23 -19.98 20.21
C CYS A 9 13.67 -19.85 18.76
N GLY A 10 13.76 -21.00 18.09
CA GLY A 10 13.84 -21.04 16.64
C GLY A 10 12.44 -21.03 16.05
N GLY A 11 12.22 -20.20 15.05
CA GLY A 11 11.11 -20.36 14.13
C GLY A 11 10.12 -19.23 14.04
N ALA A 12 10.27 -18.43 13.00
CA ALA A 12 9.24 -17.78 12.22
C ALA A 12 8.13 -17.03 13.00
N VAL A 13 8.47 -15.92 13.55
CA VAL A 13 7.50 -14.87 13.88
C VAL A 13 7.50 -13.90 12.73
N VAL A 14 6.63 -14.12 11.74
CA VAL A 14 6.58 -13.25 10.58
C VAL A 14 5.15 -12.99 10.28
N ALA A 15 4.30 -12.49 10.73
CA ALA A 15 3.03 -12.13 10.06
C ALA A 15 2.14 -11.13 10.79
N LEU A 16 2.57 -10.57 11.90
CA LEU A 16 1.63 -9.83 12.72
C LEU A 16 2.10 -8.46 13.19
N VAL A 17 3.15 -7.95 12.59
CA VAL A 17 3.62 -6.61 12.96
C VAL A 17 2.81 -5.51 12.28
N PHE A 18 1.91 -5.86 11.36
CA PHE A 18 1.18 -4.85 10.62
C PHE A 18 0.02 -4.19 11.36
N VAL A 19 -0.54 -4.86 12.33
CA VAL A 19 -1.75 -4.34 12.99
C VAL A 19 -1.43 -3.46 14.18
N SER A 20 -0.22 -3.52 14.69
CA SER A 20 0.15 -2.71 15.85
C SER A 20 1.12 -1.56 15.56
N ALA A 21 1.55 -1.41 14.33
CA ALA A 21 2.47 -0.34 13.97
C ALA A 21 1.78 0.90 13.40
N CYS A 22 0.52 0.78 13.04
CA CYS A 22 -0.28 1.89 12.55
C CYS A 22 -1.22 2.49 13.60
N GLY A 23 -1.10 2.10 14.84
CA GLY A 23 -1.74 2.80 15.93
C GLY A 23 -0.87 3.99 16.33
N SER A 24 -1.46 5.17 16.45
CA SER A 24 -0.82 6.36 16.98
C SER A 24 0.14 5.98 18.11
N ALA A 25 1.43 6.14 17.91
CA ALA A 25 2.43 5.91 18.95
C ALA A 25 2.20 6.93 20.06
N LEU A 26 1.52 6.52 21.08
CA LEU A 26 1.38 7.29 22.31
C LEU A 26 2.80 7.59 22.82
N ARG A 27 3.10 8.86 23.03
CA ARG A 27 4.35 9.30 23.63
C ARG A 27 4.51 8.60 24.98
N GLN A 28 5.69 8.09 25.24
CA GLN A 28 6.08 7.45 26.50
C GLN A 28 5.95 8.47 27.63
N GLY A 29 4.79 8.59 28.22
CA GLY A 29 4.48 9.53 29.31
C GLY A 29 3.00 9.68 29.65
N ASP A 30 2.09 9.40 28.72
CA ASP A 30 0.66 9.68 28.89
C ASP A 30 -0.24 8.44 28.72
N MET A 31 0.24 7.26 29.08
CA MET A 31 -0.60 6.05 28.97
C MET A 31 -1.59 5.96 30.14
N PRO A 32 -2.90 6.11 29.90
CA PRO A 32 -3.87 5.50 30.76
C PRO A 32 -3.66 4.00 30.72
N VAL A 33 -3.69 3.34 31.86
CA VAL A 33 -3.58 1.88 31.95
C VAL A 33 -4.67 1.28 31.08
N ALA A 34 -4.27 0.80 29.90
CA ALA A 34 -5.17 0.10 28.99
C ALA A 34 -5.72 -1.14 29.71
N PRO A 35 -7.01 -1.47 29.55
CA PRO A 35 -7.52 -2.76 29.97
C PRO A 35 -6.68 -3.82 29.28
N SER A 36 -6.23 -4.83 30.05
CA SER A 36 -5.26 -5.85 29.65
C SER A 36 -5.43 -6.27 28.19
N ALA A 37 -4.44 -5.94 27.37
CA ALA A 37 -4.40 -6.37 25.99
C ALA A 37 -4.56 -7.89 25.98
N ALA A 38 -5.65 -8.36 25.38
CA ALA A 38 -5.80 -9.78 25.13
C ALA A 38 -4.58 -10.19 24.28
N THR A 39 -3.72 -11.00 24.84
CA THR A 39 -2.50 -11.47 24.17
C THR A 39 -2.92 -12.20 22.92
N PHE A 40 -2.68 -11.58 21.77
CA PHE A 40 -2.97 -12.15 20.48
C PHE A 40 -1.85 -13.15 20.15
N ASN A 41 -2.10 -14.43 20.38
CA ASN A 41 -1.17 -15.51 20.08
C ASN A 41 -1.51 -16.08 18.69
N ALA A 42 -0.66 -15.79 17.71
CA ALA A 42 -0.70 -16.43 16.41
C ALA A 42 0.50 -17.36 16.23
N THR A 43 0.23 -18.60 15.87
CA THR A 43 1.27 -19.62 15.65
C THR A 43 0.99 -20.34 14.35
N TYR A 44 2.05 -20.62 13.57
CA TYR A 44 1.96 -21.49 12.42
C TYR A 44 2.38 -22.91 12.80
N VAL A 45 1.54 -23.90 12.48
CA VAL A 45 1.90 -25.32 12.55
C VAL A 45 1.77 -25.87 11.13
N GLY A 46 2.89 -26.07 10.46
CA GLY A 46 2.92 -26.36 9.03
C GLY A 46 2.36 -25.20 8.20
N ARG A 47 1.32 -25.46 7.38
CA ARG A 47 0.64 -24.45 6.57
C ARG A 47 -0.62 -23.88 7.23
N THR A 48 -0.89 -24.19 8.48
CA THR A 48 -2.09 -23.78 9.19
C THR A 48 -1.75 -22.66 10.18
N LEU A 49 -2.40 -21.51 10.03
CA LEU A 49 -2.36 -20.42 11.00
C LEU A 49 -3.33 -20.72 12.14
N PHE A 50 -2.84 -20.67 13.37
CA PHE A 50 -3.66 -20.73 14.57
C PHE A 50 -3.71 -19.34 15.22
N VAL A 51 -4.92 -18.84 15.47
CA VAL A 51 -5.15 -17.60 16.19
C VAL A 51 -5.84 -17.94 17.50
N ASN A 52 -5.22 -17.62 18.63
CA ASN A 52 -5.69 -17.97 19.97
C ASN A 52 -6.02 -19.47 20.09
N GLY A 53 -5.13 -20.34 19.56
CA GLY A 53 -5.27 -21.77 19.60
C GLY A 53 -6.34 -22.39 18.68
N ARG A 54 -7.01 -21.56 17.86
CA ARG A 54 -8.01 -22.03 16.88
C ARG A 54 -7.41 -22.03 15.48
N PRO A 55 -7.50 -23.13 14.72
CA PRO A 55 -7.01 -23.18 13.37
C PRO A 55 -7.81 -22.22 12.48
N VAL A 56 -7.14 -21.30 11.82
CA VAL A 56 -7.71 -20.53 10.73
C VAL A 56 -7.50 -21.34 9.46
N THR A 57 -8.45 -22.18 9.13
CA THR A 57 -8.38 -22.95 7.89
C THR A 57 -8.56 -22.01 6.71
N ALA A 58 -7.68 -22.15 5.71
CA ALA A 58 -7.80 -21.45 4.41
C ALA A 58 -9.16 -21.65 3.72
N ALA A 59 -9.92 -22.65 4.11
CA ALA A 59 -11.27 -22.91 3.63
C ALA A 59 -12.32 -21.86 4.06
N ARG A 60 -12.01 -21.01 5.04
CA ARG A 60 -12.86 -19.85 5.37
C ARG A 60 -12.47 -18.57 4.62
N LEU A 61 -11.34 -18.61 3.95
CA LEU A 61 -10.95 -17.63 2.93
C LEU A 61 -11.44 -18.15 1.56
N ASN A 62 -12.70 -18.53 1.46
CA ASN A 62 -13.30 -18.71 0.15
C ASN A 62 -13.01 -17.43 -0.61
N PRO A 63 -12.38 -17.49 -1.80
CA PRO A 63 -12.28 -16.32 -2.63
C PRO A 63 -13.70 -15.78 -2.78
N LEU A 64 -13.96 -14.62 -2.19
CA LEU A 64 -15.22 -13.95 -2.40
C LEU A 64 -15.42 -13.89 -3.90
N PRO A 65 -16.63 -14.22 -4.41
CA PRO A 65 -16.86 -14.14 -5.83
C PRO A 65 -16.38 -12.78 -6.31
N ARG A 66 -15.54 -12.76 -7.34
CA ARG A 66 -14.97 -11.55 -7.94
C ARG A 66 -16.07 -10.79 -8.70
N TYR A 67 -17.12 -10.42 -8.00
CA TYR A 67 -18.20 -9.63 -8.57
C TYR A 67 -17.98 -8.17 -8.30
N ALA A 68 -17.97 -7.42 -9.37
CA ALA A 68 -18.07 -6.00 -9.30
C ALA A 68 -19.56 -5.63 -9.23
N GLU A 69 -19.98 -5.06 -8.12
CA GLU A 69 -21.33 -4.52 -7.98
C GLU A 69 -21.27 -3.01 -8.24
N LEU A 70 -21.95 -2.57 -9.29
CA LEU A 70 -22.24 -1.16 -9.50
C LEU A 70 -23.70 -0.90 -9.18
N VAL A 71 -23.92 0.21 -8.52
CA VAL A 71 -25.28 0.77 -8.48
C VAL A 71 -25.63 1.19 -9.92
N PRO A 72 -26.69 0.63 -10.52
CA PRO A 72 -27.12 1.03 -11.85
C PRO A 72 -27.30 2.53 -11.96
N ASP A 73 -26.99 3.12 -13.11
CA ASP A 73 -27.21 4.52 -13.47
C ASP A 73 -26.16 5.57 -13.07
N LYS A 74 -25.12 5.23 -12.33
CA LYS A 74 -24.03 6.18 -12.03
C LYS A 74 -22.80 6.02 -12.94
N SER A 75 -22.92 5.26 -14.03
CA SER A 75 -21.83 4.93 -14.97
C SER A 75 -21.32 6.11 -15.83
N LYS A 76 -21.87 7.31 -15.66
CA LYS A 76 -21.47 8.51 -16.44
C LYS A 76 -20.37 9.33 -15.78
N SER A 77 -19.82 8.86 -14.67
CA SER A 77 -18.70 9.55 -14.06
C SER A 77 -17.45 9.49 -14.91
N LYS A 78 -16.63 10.53 -14.76
CA LYS A 78 -15.31 10.59 -15.37
C LYS A 78 -14.20 10.36 -14.35
N ASN A 79 -14.54 10.41 -13.07
CA ASN A 79 -13.61 10.29 -11.97
C ASN A 79 -14.11 9.18 -11.05
N TYR A 80 -13.22 8.30 -10.66
CA TYR A 80 -13.51 7.25 -9.72
C TYR A 80 -12.36 7.15 -8.73
N GLU A 81 -12.72 7.05 -7.46
CA GLU A 81 -11.85 6.79 -6.36
C GLU A 81 -12.15 5.40 -5.80
N TYR A 82 -11.11 4.70 -5.40
CA TYR A 82 -11.16 3.35 -4.89
C TYR A 82 -10.50 3.34 -3.53
N ILE A 83 -11.25 2.96 -2.51
CA ILE A 83 -10.74 2.74 -1.16
C ILE A 83 -10.76 1.24 -0.90
N ILE A 84 -9.60 0.69 -0.61
CA ILE A 84 -9.40 -0.75 -0.51
C ILE A 84 -9.43 -1.15 0.95
N ASN A 85 -10.40 -2.00 1.27
CA ASN A 85 -10.68 -2.48 2.61
C ASN A 85 -9.93 -3.79 2.85
N TYR A 86 -8.93 -3.71 3.72
CA TYR A 86 -7.99 -4.80 3.91
C TYR A 86 -8.63 -6.05 4.53
N TYR A 87 -9.41 -5.93 5.61
CA TYR A 87 -10.08 -7.09 6.22
C TYR A 87 -11.28 -7.54 5.42
N GLY A 88 -12.05 -6.62 4.88
CA GLY A 88 -13.22 -6.91 4.06
C GLY A 88 -12.90 -7.53 2.70
N SER A 89 -11.64 -7.44 2.25
CA SER A 89 -11.20 -7.91 0.93
C SER A 89 -12.07 -7.38 -0.20
N TYR A 90 -12.34 -6.08 -0.21
CA TYR A 90 -13.06 -5.38 -1.28
C TYR A 90 -12.56 -3.93 -1.44
N ALA A 91 -12.74 -3.37 -2.62
CA ALA A 91 -12.54 -1.95 -2.87
C ALA A 91 -13.89 -1.25 -3.00
N SER A 92 -14.12 -0.22 -2.20
CA SER A 92 -15.26 0.69 -2.32
C SER A 92 -15.02 1.68 -3.44
N ILE A 93 -16.04 1.98 -4.25
CA ILE A 93 -15.95 2.88 -5.41
C ILE A 93 -16.76 4.13 -5.13
N PHE A 94 -16.17 5.29 -5.44
CA PHE A 94 -16.76 6.61 -5.28
C PHE A 94 -16.71 7.41 -6.59
N ASP A 95 -17.51 8.46 -6.70
CA ASP A 95 -17.57 9.40 -7.83
C ASP A 95 -17.33 10.84 -7.33
N TYR A 96 -16.11 11.10 -6.84
CA TYR A 96 -15.76 12.42 -6.34
C TYR A 96 -15.36 13.37 -7.50
N PRO A 97 -15.72 14.67 -7.47
CA PRO A 97 -16.38 15.37 -6.35
C PRO A 97 -17.91 15.35 -6.37
N LYS A 98 -18.55 14.55 -7.23
CA LYS A 98 -20.03 14.55 -7.32
C LYS A 98 -20.69 13.93 -6.10
N SER A 99 -20.05 12.94 -5.49
CA SER A 99 -20.57 12.24 -4.34
C SER A 99 -19.44 11.69 -3.48
N VAL A 100 -19.60 11.81 -2.17
CA VAL A 100 -18.79 11.13 -1.17
C VAL A 100 -19.41 9.81 -0.70
N GLN A 101 -20.57 9.42 -1.24
CA GLN A 101 -21.20 8.16 -0.91
C GLN A 101 -20.68 7.03 -1.81
N GLN A 102 -20.54 5.85 -1.26
CA GLN A 102 -20.16 4.67 -2.01
C GLN A 102 -21.19 4.39 -3.13
N ILE A 103 -20.71 4.20 -4.35
CA ILE A 103 -21.52 3.91 -5.53
C ILE A 103 -21.36 2.49 -6.04
N GLY A 104 -20.40 1.75 -5.53
CA GLY A 104 -20.12 0.39 -5.95
C GLY A 104 -18.99 -0.25 -5.18
N LYS A 105 -18.67 -1.49 -5.52
CA LYS A 105 -17.51 -2.20 -4.95
C LYS A 105 -16.92 -3.22 -5.93
N ILE A 106 -15.67 -3.59 -5.67
CA ILE A 106 -14.98 -4.72 -6.29
C ILE A 106 -14.65 -5.70 -5.18
N ASN A 107 -15.20 -6.92 -5.25
CA ASN A 107 -14.92 -7.97 -4.28
C ASN A 107 -13.61 -8.70 -4.63
N GLY A 108 -12.91 -9.21 -3.61
CA GLY A 108 -11.62 -9.89 -3.75
C GLY A 108 -10.43 -8.94 -3.86
N ALA A 109 -10.67 -7.62 -3.77
CA ALA A 109 -9.61 -6.62 -3.70
C ALA A 109 -8.89 -6.70 -2.35
N GLY A 110 -7.60 -6.45 -2.34
CA GLY A 110 -6.75 -6.39 -1.15
C GLY A 110 -5.46 -5.65 -1.46
N GLY A 111 -4.61 -5.42 -0.47
CA GLY A 111 -3.38 -4.66 -0.68
C GLY A 111 -3.62 -3.19 -1.06
N GLN A 112 -2.66 -2.58 -1.76
CA GLN A 112 -2.73 -1.20 -2.20
C GLN A 112 -2.84 -1.13 -3.73
N GLY A 113 -3.86 -0.41 -4.21
CA GLY A 113 -4.14 -0.30 -5.63
C GLY A 113 -3.30 0.73 -6.36
N CYS A 114 -3.27 0.65 -7.68
CA CYS A 114 -2.69 1.68 -8.54
C CYS A 114 -3.48 1.90 -9.82
N THR A 115 -3.25 3.04 -10.45
CA THR A 115 -3.85 3.38 -11.75
C THR A 115 -2.79 3.86 -12.72
N ASN A 116 -3.12 3.82 -14.01
CA ASN A 116 -2.27 4.35 -15.06
C ASN A 116 -2.64 5.76 -15.51
N VAL A 117 -3.58 6.40 -14.84
CA VAL A 117 -4.17 7.68 -15.29
C VAL A 117 -3.21 8.85 -15.22
N LEU A 118 -2.30 8.85 -14.23
CA LEU A 118 -1.36 9.94 -14.02
C LEU A 118 -0.43 10.23 -15.20
N TYR A 119 -0.19 9.25 -16.04
CA TYR A 119 0.78 9.33 -17.13
C TYR A 119 0.16 9.40 -18.53
N GLY A 120 -1.15 9.67 -18.61
CA GLY A 120 -1.82 9.80 -19.91
C GLY A 120 -1.84 8.51 -20.74
N TYR A 121 -1.69 7.37 -20.10
CA TYR A 121 -1.71 6.04 -20.74
C TYR A 121 -3.12 5.69 -21.20
N GLY A 122 -3.69 6.36 -22.13
CA GLY A 122 -4.92 6.20 -22.92
C GLY A 122 -6.06 5.26 -22.48
N LYS A 123 -5.84 4.41 -21.49
CA LYS A 123 -6.80 3.46 -20.93
C LYS A 123 -6.95 3.73 -19.44
N ARG A 124 -8.17 3.93 -19.01
CA ARG A 124 -8.51 4.06 -17.58
C ARG A 124 -8.54 2.65 -16.97
N ILE A 125 -7.46 2.28 -16.31
CA ILE A 125 -7.26 0.96 -15.72
C ILE A 125 -6.91 1.14 -14.25
N VAL A 126 -7.49 0.27 -13.42
CA VAL A 126 -7.15 0.11 -12.01
C VAL A 126 -6.54 -1.27 -11.84
N TRP A 127 -5.40 -1.33 -11.22
CA TRP A 127 -4.77 -2.56 -10.77
C TRP A 127 -4.98 -2.74 -9.29
N ASN A 128 -5.29 -3.95 -8.90
CA ASN A 128 -5.43 -4.29 -7.50
C ASN A 128 -4.73 -5.62 -7.20
N PRO A 129 -3.67 -5.59 -6.39
CA PRO A 129 -3.06 -6.79 -5.86
C PRO A 129 -4.04 -7.49 -4.92
N GLY A 130 -4.36 -8.73 -5.21
CA GLY A 130 -5.24 -9.53 -4.36
C GLY A 130 -4.53 -9.97 -3.09
N ARG A 131 -5.17 -9.78 -1.94
CA ARG A 131 -4.60 -10.13 -0.63
C ARG A 131 -4.29 -11.62 -0.44
N THR A 132 -5.08 -12.50 -1.07
CA THR A 132 -5.11 -13.93 -0.70
C THR A 132 -4.94 -14.91 -1.84
N ASN A 133 -4.76 -14.44 -3.06
CA ASN A 133 -4.87 -15.30 -4.24
C ASN A 133 -3.70 -15.21 -5.22
N ASP A 134 -2.57 -14.65 -4.82
CA ASP A 134 -1.37 -14.52 -5.66
C ASP A 134 -1.64 -13.88 -7.03
N LEU A 135 -2.71 -13.10 -7.13
CA LEU A 135 -3.16 -12.48 -8.37
C LEU A 135 -3.17 -10.96 -8.26
N ILE A 136 -2.86 -10.32 -9.38
CA ILE A 136 -3.11 -8.90 -9.58
C ILE A 136 -4.18 -8.77 -10.62
N ASP A 137 -5.29 -8.19 -10.25
CA ASP A 137 -6.44 -8.03 -11.11
C ASP A 137 -6.41 -6.66 -11.80
N GLU A 138 -6.58 -6.67 -13.12
CA GLU A 138 -6.75 -5.48 -13.95
C GLU A 138 -8.23 -5.21 -14.20
N TYR A 139 -8.68 -4.03 -13.83
CA TYR A 139 -10.05 -3.60 -14.08
C TYR A 139 -10.10 -2.42 -15.04
N LYS A 140 -10.93 -2.53 -16.09
CA LYS A 140 -11.38 -1.35 -16.81
C LYS A 140 -12.32 -0.58 -15.92
N VAL A 141 -12.02 0.69 -15.73
CA VAL A 141 -12.81 1.61 -14.90
C VAL A 141 -14.28 1.63 -15.34
N PRO A 142 -15.26 1.53 -14.44
CA PRO A 142 -15.07 1.56 -12.98
C PRO A 142 -14.72 0.20 -12.34
N ASN A 143 -15.11 -0.95 -12.90
CA ASN A 143 -15.00 -2.23 -12.19
C ASN A 143 -15.06 -3.47 -13.10
N LYS A 144 -14.94 -3.33 -14.42
CA LYS A 144 -14.96 -4.49 -15.32
C LYS A 144 -13.61 -5.20 -15.28
N LEU A 145 -13.56 -6.41 -14.68
CA LEU A 145 -12.37 -7.26 -14.72
C LEU A 145 -11.98 -7.54 -16.18
N ILE A 146 -10.72 -7.29 -16.52
CA ILE A 146 -10.14 -7.52 -17.84
C ILE A 146 -9.31 -8.79 -17.83
N LYS A 147 -8.39 -8.89 -16.86
CA LYS A 147 -7.47 -10.01 -16.71
C LYS A 147 -6.89 -10.07 -15.30
N SER A 148 -6.22 -11.18 -15.02
CA SER A 148 -5.42 -11.37 -13.81
C SER A 148 -4.01 -11.80 -14.20
N LEU A 149 -3.01 -11.30 -13.47
CA LEU A 149 -1.62 -11.74 -13.56
C LEU A 149 -1.28 -12.54 -12.31
N SER A 150 -0.52 -13.61 -12.46
CA SER A 150 -0.06 -14.42 -11.33
C SER A 150 1.29 -13.92 -10.83
N LEU A 151 1.41 -13.80 -9.51
CA LEU A 151 2.63 -13.37 -8.83
C LEU A 151 3.41 -14.51 -8.21
N ASN A 152 2.75 -15.58 -7.81
CA ASN A 152 3.30 -16.65 -6.97
C ASN A 152 3.83 -16.16 -5.60
N TYR A 153 3.27 -15.06 -5.07
CA TYR A 153 3.61 -14.47 -3.78
C TYR A 153 2.34 -14.15 -2.99
N THR A 154 2.41 -14.31 -1.67
CA THR A 154 1.24 -14.18 -0.78
C THR A 154 1.09 -12.81 -0.13
N TYR A 155 2.11 -11.96 -0.19
CA TYR A 155 2.10 -10.66 0.48
C TYR A 155 2.56 -9.56 -0.46
N THR A 156 1.63 -9.09 -1.29
CA THR A 156 1.84 -7.88 -2.08
C THR A 156 1.63 -6.65 -1.21
N SER A 157 2.50 -5.67 -1.35
CA SER A 157 2.42 -4.39 -0.64
C SER A 157 1.75 -3.32 -1.50
N SER A 158 2.30 -3.03 -2.65
CA SER A 158 1.88 -1.93 -3.49
C SER A 158 1.89 -2.27 -4.98
N CYS A 159 1.49 -1.34 -5.81
CA CYS A 159 1.78 -1.39 -7.24
C CYS A 159 1.93 0.00 -7.86
N ALA A 160 2.71 0.09 -8.93
CA ALA A 160 2.88 1.30 -9.74
C ALA A 160 2.92 0.99 -11.23
N MET A 161 2.51 1.95 -12.07
CA MET A 161 2.66 1.85 -13.53
C MET A 161 3.49 2.99 -14.07
N ASN A 162 4.37 2.68 -15.03
CA ASN A 162 5.11 3.69 -15.75
C ASN A 162 4.39 4.13 -17.05
N THR A 163 4.95 5.14 -17.72
CA THR A 163 4.41 5.69 -18.97
C THR A 163 4.45 4.69 -20.13
N SER A 164 5.29 3.67 -20.07
CA SER A 164 5.39 2.61 -21.08
C SER A 164 4.38 1.48 -20.86
N GLY A 165 3.67 1.48 -19.72
CA GLY A 165 2.71 0.45 -19.36
C GLY A 165 3.30 -0.73 -18.60
N ASP A 166 4.53 -0.64 -18.12
CA ASP A 166 5.10 -1.66 -17.23
C ASP A 166 4.47 -1.50 -15.84
N LEU A 167 4.04 -2.61 -15.27
CA LEU A 167 3.46 -2.70 -13.94
C LEU A 167 4.50 -3.24 -12.97
N ALA A 168 4.88 -2.44 -11.99
CA ALA A 168 5.62 -2.88 -10.82
C ALA A 168 4.63 -3.30 -9.72
N VAL A 169 5.00 -4.32 -8.96
CA VAL A 169 4.25 -4.80 -7.81
C VAL A 169 5.22 -5.09 -6.69
N GLY A 170 5.04 -4.38 -5.61
CA GLY A 170 5.78 -4.58 -4.39
C GLY A 170 5.41 -5.90 -3.71
N VAL A 171 6.40 -6.57 -3.20
CA VAL A 171 6.28 -7.79 -2.40
C VAL A 171 6.97 -7.53 -1.08
N LEU A 172 6.18 -7.40 -0.03
CA LEU A 172 6.64 -7.03 1.29
C LEU A 172 7.77 -7.91 1.81
N LEU A 173 7.57 -9.20 1.68
CA LEU A 173 8.54 -10.23 2.06
C LEU A 173 8.71 -11.16 0.87
N GLY A 174 9.91 -11.26 0.36
CA GLY A 174 10.25 -12.24 -0.66
C GLY A 174 9.85 -13.66 -0.26
N ASN A 175 10.10 -14.60 -1.13
CA ASN A 175 9.74 -15.99 -0.93
C ASN A 175 10.21 -16.53 0.45
N SER A 176 9.69 -17.69 0.85
CA SER A 176 9.88 -18.37 2.16
C SER A 176 11.33 -18.50 2.69
N SER A 177 12.31 -18.01 1.95
CA SER A 177 13.73 -17.96 2.34
C SER A 177 14.11 -16.71 3.14
N GLY A 178 13.17 -15.77 3.39
CA GLY A 178 13.44 -14.56 4.18
C GLY A 178 14.35 -13.52 3.48
N ASN A 179 14.37 -13.50 2.17
CA ASN A 179 15.29 -12.69 1.36
C ASN A 179 14.91 -11.20 1.23
N GLY A 180 14.17 -10.65 2.19
CA GLY A 180 13.81 -9.23 2.16
C GLY A 180 12.69 -8.89 1.16
N GLY A 181 12.42 -7.60 1.02
CA GLY A 181 11.43 -7.09 0.08
C GLY A 181 11.86 -7.28 -1.38
N GLN A 182 10.89 -7.45 -2.26
CA GLN A 182 11.10 -7.63 -3.70
C GLN A 182 10.12 -6.75 -4.47
N VAL A 183 10.45 -6.48 -5.74
CA VAL A 183 9.50 -5.92 -6.71
C VAL A 183 9.42 -6.83 -7.91
N VAL A 184 8.20 -7.11 -8.37
CA VAL A 184 7.96 -7.89 -9.59
C VAL A 184 7.47 -6.94 -10.68
N ILE A 185 8.19 -6.88 -11.80
CA ILE A 185 7.85 -6.00 -12.93
C ILE A 185 7.28 -6.83 -14.07
N PHE A 186 6.04 -6.54 -14.45
CA PHE A 186 5.37 -7.08 -15.62
C PHE A 186 5.49 -6.10 -16.78
N LYS A 187 6.29 -6.45 -17.77
CA LYS A 187 6.46 -5.61 -18.95
C LYS A 187 5.15 -5.50 -19.74
N ASN A 188 4.76 -4.26 -20.10
CA ASN A 188 3.45 -3.98 -20.70
C ASN A 188 2.28 -4.57 -19.89
N ALA A 189 2.44 -4.70 -18.58
CA ALA A 189 1.46 -5.31 -17.69
C ALA A 189 0.95 -6.66 -18.21
N ALA A 190 1.84 -7.55 -18.67
CA ALA A 190 1.49 -8.82 -19.30
C ALA A 190 2.56 -9.90 -19.05
N GLY A 191 2.17 -11.16 -19.27
CA GLY A 191 3.08 -12.30 -19.21
C GLY A 191 3.55 -12.66 -17.81
N THR A 192 4.77 -13.14 -17.71
CA THR A 192 5.43 -13.48 -16.44
C THR A 192 6.26 -12.29 -15.97
N GLY A 193 6.09 -11.90 -14.71
CA GLY A 193 6.86 -10.82 -14.11
C GLY A 193 8.32 -11.19 -13.88
N THR A 194 9.20 -10.18 -14.00
CA THR A 194 10.61 -10.29 -13.62
C THR A 194 10.80 -9.85 -12.18
N VAL A 195 11.44 -10.68 -11.38
CA VAL A 195 11.67 -10.40 -9.95
C VAL A 195 12.95 -9.60 -9.78
N TYR A 196 12.87 -8.51 -9.01
CA TYR A 196 14.01 -7.71 -8.59
C TYR A 196 14.11 -7.74 -7.06
N ASN A 197 15.25 -8.18 -6.54
CA ASN A 197 15.54 -8.10 -5.12
C ASN A 197 15.88 -6.66 -4.74
N THR A 198 15.25 -6.15 -3.70
CA THR A 198 15.59 -4.88 -3.11
C THR A 198 16.59 -5.06 -1.96
N PRO A 199 17.34 -4.03 -1.56
CA PRO A 199 18.13 -4.06 -0.32
C PRO A 199 17.28 -3.82 0.95
N LEU A 200 15.94 -3.78 0.81
CA LEU A 200 15.01 -3.59 1.92
C LEU A 200 14.75 -4.92 2.62
N ALA A 201 14.67 -4.91 3.95
CA ALA A 201 14.18 -6.06 4.71
C ALA A 201 12.69 -6.31 4.45
N LYS A 202 11.94 -5.22 4.30
CA LYS A 202 10.53 -5.21 3.92
C LYS A 202 10.31 -4.08 2.93
N GLU A 203 9.70 -4.39 1.81
CA GLU A 203 9.26 -3.41 0.82
C GLU A 203 7.82 -3.02 1.14
N TYR A 204 7.50 -1.73 1.14
CA TYR A 204 6.17 -1.24 1.50
C TYR A 204 5.46 -0.60 0.31
N PHE A 205 6.08 0.36 -0.36
CA PHE A 205 5.46 1.08 -1.47
C PHE A 205 6.44 1.30 -2.59
N ASP A 206 5.90 1.34 -3.81
CA ASP A 206 6.65 1.63 -5.01
C ASP A 206 5.98 2.72 -5.86
N GLY A 207 6.80 3.44 -6.64
CA GLY A 207 6.34 4.51 -7.51
C GLY A 207 7.33 4.81 -8.63
N TYR A 208 6.83 5.08 -9.84
CA TYR A 208 7.66 5.49 -10.96
C TYR A 208 7.78 7.00 -11.06
N ASP A 209 8.95 7.47 -11.49
CA ASP A 209 9.13 8.83 -12.01
C ASP A 209 8.80 8.91 -13.50
N PRO A 210 8.70 10.12 -14.10
CA PRO A 210 8.43 10.28 -15.54
C PRO A 210 9.52 9.72 -16.44
N SER A 211 10.74 9.56 -15.94
CA SER A 211 11.87 8.98 -16.69
C SER A 211 11.77 7.46 -16.78
N GLY A 212 10.95 6.85 -15.94
CA GLY A 212 10.75 5.40 -15.82
C GLY A 212 11.70 4.75 -14.82
N ASN A 213 12.33 5.52 -13.93
CA ASN A 213 13.00 4.98 -12.77
C ASN A 213 11.92 4.54 -11.75
N LEU A 214 12.13 3.40 -11.11
CA LEU A 214 11.24 2.89 -10.09
C LEU A 214 11.85 3.12 -8.72
N PHE A 215 11.12 3.83 -7.88
CA PHE A 215 11.47 4.01 -6.47
C PHE A 215 10.65 3.07 -5.61
N ALA A 216 11.26 2.57 -4.54
CA ALA A 216 10.57 1.80 -3.52
C ALA A 216 11.08 2.20 -2.14
N ASP A 217 10.22 2.10 -1.15
CA ASP A 217 10.57 2.37 0.23
C ASP A 217 10.34 1.18 1.15
N GLY A 218 10.86 1.28 2.35
CA GLY A 218 10.72 0.23 3.34
C GLY A 218 11.70 0.40 4.49
N PHE A 219 11.98 -0.72 5.14
CA PHE A 219 12.95 -0.75 6.24
C PHE A 219 14.23 -1.46 5.85
N ASP A 220 15.34 -1.04 6.49
CA ASP A 220 16.63 -1.70 6.41
C ASP A 220 16.63 -3.09 7.07
N SER A 221 17.79 -3.75 7.08
CA SER A 221 17.96 -5.08 7.67
C SER A 221 17.72 -5.14 9.18
N SER A 222 17.78 -4.01 9.88
CA SER A 222 17.40 -3.92 11.30
C SER A 222 15.89 -3.96 11.49
N GLY A 223 15.13 -3.61 10.44
CA GLY A 223 13.67 -3.54 10.45
C GLY A 223 13.10 -2.26 11.06
N TYR A 224 13.94 -1.23 11.31
CA TYR A 224 13.54 -0.02 12.02
C TYR A 224 13.87 1.29 11.30
N ASN A 225 14.88 1.30 10.41
CA ASN A 225 15.24 2.54 9.73
C ASN A 225 14.59 2.60 8.36
N PHE A 226 13.98 3.73 8.07
CA PHE A 226 13.46 4.03 6.73
C PHE A 226 14.58 4.00 5.69
N VAL A 227 14.32 3.39 4.56
CA VAL A 227 15.21 3.35 3.40
C VAL A 227 14.42 3.59 2.13
N LEU A 228 14.91 4.50 1.30
CA LEU A 228 14.46 4.72 -0.07
C LEU A 228 15.45 4.09 -1.03
N VAL A 229 14.97 3.38 -2.03
CA VAL A 229 15.78 2.75 -3.07
C VAL A 229 15.25 3.09 -4.45
N GLU A 230 16.13 3.04 -5.46
CA GLU A 230 15.80 3.27 -6.87
C GLU A 230 16.27 2.08 -7.71
N LEU A 231 15.42 1.61 -8.61
CA LEU A 231 15.80 0.83 -9.77
C LEU A 231 15.89 1.77 -10.97
N PRO A 232 17.09 2.23 -11.35
CA PRO A 232 17.25 3.10 -12.50
C PRO A 232 16.72 2.40 -13.77
N LYS A 233 16.09 3.15 -14.65
CA LYS A 233 15.56 2.62 -15.93
C LYS A 233 16.60 1.82 -16.68
N GLY A 234 16.27 0.58 -17.00
CA GLY A 234 17.17 -0.35 -17.70
C GLY A 234 18.20 -1.03 -16.80
N SER A 235 18.25 -0.72 -15.52
CA SER A 235 19.08 -1.44 -14.55
C SER A 235 18.44 -2.77 -14.16
N SER A 236 19.28 -3.69 -13.68
CA SER A 236 18.84 -4.94 -13.06
C SER A 236 18.99 -4.92 -11.52
N LYS A 237 19.44 -3.81 -10.95
CA LYS A 237 19.75 -3.70 -9.52
C LYS A 237 19.24 -2.40 -8.95
N PHE A 238 18.62 -2.50 -7.79
CA PHE A 238 18.30 -1.34 -6.96
C PHE A 238 19.57 -0.72 -6.36
N VAL A 239 19.53 0.60 -6.21
CA VAL A 239 20.54 1.39 -5.50
C VAL A 239 19.87 2.11 -4.33
N THR A 240 20.57 2.24 -3.21
CA THR A 240 20.06 3.00 -2.06
C THR A 240 20.16 4.48 -2.33
N ILE A 241 19.09 5.21 -2.04
CA ILE A 241 19.01 6.66 -2.13
C ILE A 241 19.17 7.26 -0.74
N ARG A 242 20.15 8.16 -0.60
CA ARG A 242 20.34 8.94 0.63
C ARG A 242 19.32 10.08 0.64
N THR A 243 18.47 10.10 1.64
CA THR A 243 17.53 11.19 1.90
C THR A 243 18.17 12.26 2.81
N SER A 244 17.96 13.55 2.52
CA SER A 244 18.44 14.65 3.37
C SER A 244 17.65 14.78 4.67
N ASN A 245 16.40 14.32 4.66
CA ASN A 245 15.51 14.13 5.80
C ASN A 245 14.66 12.91 5.47
N SER A 246 14.39 12.05 6.42
CA SER A 246 13.71 10.77 6.19
C SER A 246 12.38 10.73 6.91
N PRO A 247 11.34 10.13 6.29
CA PRO A 247 10.16 9.70 7.00
C PRO A 247 10.51 8.80 8.18
N GLU A 248 9.66 8.80 9.20
CA GLU A 248 9.78 7.89 10.34
C GLU A 248 9.23 6.50 9.99
N PHE A 249 8.17 6.46 9.16
CA PHE A 249 7.56 5.20 8.73
C PHE A 249 7.29 5.20 7.22
N PRO A 250 7.61 4.08 6.48
CA PRO A 250 7.37 3.98 5.04
C PRO A 250 5.90 4.16 4.69
N GLY A 251 5.62 4.90 3.63
CA GLY A 251 4.28 5.14 3.09
C GLY A 251 4.36 5.40 1.59
N SER A 252 3.25 5.78 0.99
CA SER A 252 3.14 5.89 -0.47
C SER A 252 4.28 6.63 -1.13
N VAL A 253 4.91 5.97 -2.10
CA VAL A 253 5.90 6.57 -3.00
C VAL A 253 5.21 6.95 -4.31
N GLN A 254 5.25 8.22 -4.71
CA GLN A 254 4.58 8.69 -5.90
C GLN A 254 5.30 9.90 -6.52
N TRP A 255 5.19 10.05 -7.84
CA TRP A 255 5.55 11.30 -8.52
C TRP A 255 4.34 12.23 -8.56
N ASP A 256 4.45 13.44 -7.98
CA ASP A 256 3.33 14.40 -7.88
C ASP A 256 3.18 15.32 -9.12
N GLY A 257 4.02 15.15 -10.10
CA GLY A 257 4.14 16.00 -11.29
C GLY A 257 5.40 16.87 -11.29
N THR A 258 6.03 17.06 -10.12
CA THR A 258 7.22 17.90 -9.93
C THR A 258 8.29 17.21 -9.09
N TYR A 259 7.87 16.51 -8.05
CA TYR A 259 8.74 15.90 -7.05
C TYR A 259 8.45 14.42 -6.88
N LEU A 260 9.45 13.67 -6.48
CA LEU A 260 9.23 12.37 -5.87
C LEU A 260 8.67 12.61 -4.46
N THR A 261 7.53 12.03 -4.17
CA THR A 261 6.91 12.13 -2.86
C THR A 261 7.00 10.82 -2.10
N VAL A 262 7.18 10.93 -0.79
CA VAL A 262 7.06 9.83 0.14
C VAL A 262 6.14 10.26 1.27
N PHE A 263 5.09 9.50 1.51
CA PHE A 263 4.21 9.74 2.63
C PHE A 263 4.77 9.08 3.89
N ASP A 264 4.70 9.77 5.02
CA ASP A 264 5.06 9.22 6.32
C ASP A 264 3.78 8.86 7.07
N GLN A 265 3.55 7.57 7.28
CA GLN A 265 2.37 7.07 7.96
C GLN A 265 2.33 7.52 9.45
N TYR A 266 3.49 7.73 10.06
CA TYR A 266 3.56 8.08 11.48
C TYR A 266 3.26 9.55 11.75
N THR A 267 3.80 10.46 10.91
CA THR A 267 3.64 11.90 11.09
C THR A 267 2.49 12.47 10.26
N SER A 268 1.89 11.68 9.37
CA SER A 268 0.88 12.12 8.39
C SER A 268 1.37 13.27 7.52
N GLU A 269 2.61 13.15 7.04
CA GLU A 269 3.29 14.13 6.20
C GLU A 269 3.65 13.55 4.85
N THR A 270 3.61 14.38 3.81
CA THR A 270 4.21 14.05 2.51
C THR A 270 5.50 14.82 2.33
N TYR A 271 6.59 14.12 2.21
CA TYR A 271 7.91 14.66 1.89
C TYR A 271 8.06 14.78 0.38
N GLN A 272 8.46 15.96 -0.11
CA GLN A 272 8.72 16.23 -1.53
C GLN A 272 10.22 16.33 -1.79
N TYR A 273 10.75 15.44 -2.63
CA TYR A 273 12.18 15.36 -2.93
C TYR A 273 12.50 15.68 -4.39
N THR A 274 13.64 16.35 -4.60
CA THR A 274 14.35 16.26 -5.88
C THR A 274 15.41 15.18 -5.77
N VAL A 275 15.46 14.28 -6.76
CA VAL A 275 16.44 13.19 -6.79
C VAL A 275 17.50 13.51 -7.82
N SER A 276 18.77 13.34 -7.45
CA SER A 276 19.94 13.50 -8.32
C SER A 276 21.00 12.45 -7.97
N GLY A 277 21.26 11.56 -8.90
CA GLY A 277 22.11 10.39 -8.63
C GLY A 277 21.53 9.58 -7.46
N THR A 278 22.33 9.30 -6.46
CA THR A 278 21.91 8.55 -5.26
C THR A 278 21.50 9.44 -4.08
N THR A 279 21.04 10.66 -4.34
CA THR A 279 20.66 11.62 -3.29
C THR A 279 19.28 12.19 -3.56
N ALA A 280 18.39 12.11 -2.57
CA ALA A 280 17.10 12.78 -2.53
C ALA A 280 17.19 13.98 -1.55
N THR A 281 17.05 15.18 -2.11
CA THR A 281 17.07 16.42 -1.33
C THR A 281 15.66 16.88 -1.06
N LEU A 282 15.28 16.99 0.22
CA LEU A 282 13.99 17.51 0.64
C LEU A 282 13.80 18.94 0.17
N LYS A 283 12.66 19.23 -0.44
CA LYS A 283 12.25 20.55 -0.89
C LYS A 283 11.12 21.12 -0.05
N ASN A 284 10.19 20.28 0.35
CA ASN A 284 9.06 20.68 1.15
C ASN A 284 8.47 19.50 1.91
N THR A 285 7.72 19.80 2.96
CA THR A 285 6.92 18.85 3.71
C THR A 285 5.49 19.37 3.75
N VAL A 286 4.53 18.51 3.43
CA VAL A 286 3.10 18.83 3.44
C VAL A 286 2.46 18.07 4.58
N GLN A 287 1.96 18.81 5.60
CA GLN A 287 1.32 18.23 6.78
C GLN A 287 -0.19 18.08 6.57
N PHE A 288 -0.72 16.92 6.94
CA PHE A 288 -2.16 16.67 7.03
C PHE A 288 -2.57 16.52 8.48
N THR A 289 -3.79 16.96 8.81
CA THR A 289 -4.30 17.00 10.18
C THR A 289 -5.65 16.33 10.28
N GLY A 290 -5.88 15.64 11.41
CA GLY A 290 -7.10 14.85 11.62
C GLY A 290 -7.02 13.44 11.05
N VAL A 291 -5.87 13.07 10.51
CA VAL A 291 -5.58 11.74 9.96
C VAL A 291 -5.27 10.79 11.10
N GLY A 292 -5.88 9.61 11.08
CA GLY A 292 -5.56 8.52 12.00
C GLY A 292 -4.44 7.63 11.43
N ASP A 293 -4.77 6.73 10.52
CA ASP A 293 -3.84 5.79 9.91
C ASP A 293 -4.06 5.71 8.40
N CYS A 294 -3.30 6.51 7.65
CA CYS A 294 -3.23 6.45 6.19
C CYS A 294 -2.02 5.64 5.74
N ALA A 295 -2.19 4.37 5.47
CA ALA A 295 -1.08 3.57 4.93
C ALA A 295 -0.76 3.95 3.49
N GLN A 296 -1.75 3.97 2.60
CA GLN A 296 -1.59 4.45 1.23
C GLN A 296 -2.30 5.77 1.02
N THR A 297 -1.57 6.72 0.40
CA THR A 297 -2.15 7.93 -0.18
C THR A 297 -2.08 7.90 -1.70
N TRP A 298 -2.94 8.70 -2.36
CA TRP A 298 -2.91 8.86 -3.81
C TRP A 298 -3.05 10.32 -4.20
N ILE A 299 -2.02 10.84 -4.86
CA ILE A 299 -1.98 12.25 -5.28
C ILE A 299 -2.39 12.34 -6.75
N VAL A 300 -3.43 13.13 -7.03
CA VAL A 300 -3.85 13.44 -8.40
C VAL A 300 -4.57 14.79 -8.48
N LYS A 301 -4.23 15.61 -9.49
CA LYS A 301 -4.90 16.89 -9.79
C LYS A 301 -5.07 17.83 -8.60
N GLY A 302 -4.05 17.95 -7.77
CA GLY A 302 -4.08 18.87 -6.62
C GLY A 302 -4.89 18.37 -5.44
N LEU A 303 -5.20 17.08 -5.41
CA LEU A 303 -5.84 16.39 -4.30
C LEU A 303 -4.97 15.22 -3.84
N LEU A 304 -5.00 14.95 -2.55
CA LEU A 304 -4.50 13.74 -1.95
C LEU A 304 -5.68 12.98 -1.35
N TYR A 305 -5.75 11.71 -1.67
CA TYR A 305 -6.73 10.77 -1.16
C TYR A 305 -6.07 9.84 -0.14
N CYS A 306 -6.82 9.47 0.88
CA CYS A 306 -6.40 8.57 1.94
C CYS A 306 -7.51 7.58 2.28
N GLY A 307 -7.16 6.33 2.52
CA GLY A 307 -7.99 5.39 3.26
C GLY A 307 -7.50 5.39 4.70
N ASP A 308 -8.31 5.88 5.63
CA ASP A 308 -7.95 6.04 7.04
C ASP A 308 -8.48 4.86 7.87
N ALA A 309 -7.57 3.98 8.27
CA ALA A 309 -7.93 2.75 8.96
C ALA A 309 -8.39 2.99 10.39
N ASP A 310 -7.82 3.97 11.08
CA ASP A 310 -8.17 4.28 12.47
C ASP A 310 -9.51 5.02 12.57
N ASN A 311 -9.77 5.96 11.66
CA ASN A 311 -11.05 6.66 11.58
C ASN A 311 -12.14 5.78 10.91
N GLY A 312 -11.74 4.74 10.17
CA GLY A 312 -12.65 3.84 9.49
C GLY A 312 -13.39 4.50 8.33
N ASP A 313 -12.73 5.39 7.60
CA ASP A 313 -13.31 6.15 6.50
C ASP A 313 -12.30 6.39 5.36
N GLY A 314 -12.61 7.29 4.45
CA GLY A 314 -11.69 7.76 3.43
C GLY A 314 -11.75 9.28 3.32
N GLU A 315 -10.61 9.89 3.14
CA GLU A 315 -10.47 11.33 3.22
C GLU A 315 -9.87 11.93 1.96
N VAL A 316 -10.20 13.20 1.72
CA VAL A 316 -9.68 13.99 0.60
C VAL A 316 -9.08 15.29 1.14
N PHE A 317 -7.85 15.54 0.79
CA PHE A 317 -7.12 16.76 1.17
C PHE A 317 -6.74 17.58 -0.05
N LYS A 318 -6.53 18.88 0.15
CA LYS A 318 -5.89 19.73 -0.86
C LYS A 318 -4.39 19.44 -0.87
N TYR A 319 -3.83 19.27 -2.05
CA TYR A 319 -2.39 19.05 -2.23
C TYR A 319 -1.81 20.07 -3.22
N PRO A 320 -0.66 20.70 -2.95
CA PRO A 320 0.21 20.51 -1.77
C PRO A 320 -0.11 21.44 -0.59
N ALA A 321 -1.31 21.95 -0.46
CA ALA A 321 -1.66 22.86 0.62
C ALA A 321 -1.69 22.19 2.01
N GLY A 322 -2.07 20.90 2.08
CA GLY A 322 -2.19 20.18 3.33
C GLY A 322 -3.37 20.63 4.19
N GLY A 323 -3.26 20.44 5.50
CA GLY A 323 -4.28 20.80 6.49
C GLY A 323 -5.33 19.73 6.72
N THR A 324 -6.56 20.12 7.04
CA THR A 324 -7.67 19.21 7.31
C THR A 324 -8.32 18.68 6.04
N ALA A 325 -8.95 17.50 6.15
CA ALA A 325 -9.74 16.92 5.06
C ALA A 325 -10.82 17.91 4.56
N THR A 326 -10.96 18.01 3.25
CA THR A 326 -11.98 18.82 2.57
C THR A 326 -13.24 18.02 2.28
N ALA A 327 -13.14 16.72 2.29
CA ALA A 327 -14.25 15.78 2.16
C ALA A 327 -13.91 14.46 2.83
N THR A 328 -14.94 13.77 3.34
CA THR A 328 -14.85 12.44 3.92
C THR A 328 -15.82 11.53 3.18
N PHE A 329 -15.33 10.41 2.71
CA PHE A 329 -16.15 9.39 2.06
C PHE A 329 -16.99 8.63 3.07
N THR A 330 -18.23 8.35 2.72
CA THR A 330 -19.15 7.59 3.55
C THR A 330 -19.49 6.26 2.89
N GLY A 331 -19.37 5.18 3.66
CA GLY A 331 -19.63 3.83 3.15
C GLY A 331 -19.43 2.79 4.26
N ASN A 332 -19.50 1.53 3.87
CA ASN A 332 -19.09 0.46 4.76
C ASN A 332 -17.59 0.25 4.55
N PHE A 333 -16.81 0.59 5.56
CA PHE A 333 -15.37 0.36 5.56
C PHE A 333 -15.02 -0.73 6.56
N ASP A 334 -14.02 -1.51 6.21
CA ASP A 334 -13.48 -2.59 7.03
C ASP A 334 -11.95 -2.56 6.93
N PHE A 335 -11.35 -1.67 7.71
CA PHE A 335 -9.93 -1.36 7.73
C PHE A 335 -9.42 -0.83 6.37
N PRO A 336 -9.77 0.39 5.99
CA PRO A 336 -9.39 0.98 4.70
C PRO A 336 -7.93 1.39 4.70
N LEU A 337 -7.05 0.59 4.07
CA LEU A 337 -5.61 0.83 4.01
C LEU A 337 -5.13 1.31 2.64
N GLY A 338 -5.82 0.92 1.58
CA GLY A 338 -5.40 1.23 0.23
C GLY A 338 -6.27 2.29 -0.42
N VAL A 339 -5.68 3.09 -1.30
CA VAL A 339 -6.43 4.07 -2.08
C VAL A 339 -5.81 4.26 -3.46
N THR A 340 -6.65 4.47 -4.45
CA THR A 340 -6.21 4.93 -5.77
C THR A 340 -7.33 5.69 -6.48
N ALA A 341 -6.99 6.51 -7.45
CA ALA A 341 -7.97 7.30 -8.19
C ALA A 341 -7.75 7.23 -9.69
N ALA A 342 -8.82 7.00 -10.43
CA ALA A 342 -8.88 7.02 -11.89
C ALA A 342 -9.67 8.23 -12.36
N GLN A 343 -9.02 9.38 -12.47
CA GLN A 343 -9.61 10.63 -12.92
C GLN A 343 -9.33 10.90 -14.41
N LYS A 344 -10.30 11.50 -15.11
CA LYS A 344 -10.16 11.88 -16.53
C LYS A 344 -9.51 13.24 -16.71
#